data_f631a79011067d4861440a47780c6f3d
#
_entry.id   f631a79011067d4861440a47780c6f3d
#
_cell.length_a   1.000
_cell.length_b   1.000
_cell.length_c   1.000
_cell.angle_alpha   90.00
_cell.angle_beta   90.00
_cell.angle_gamma   90.00
#
_symmetry.space_group_name_H-M   'P 1'
#
loop_
_entity.id
_entity.type
_entity.pdbx_description
1 polymer ?
#
loop_
_entity_poly.entity_id
_entity_poly.type
_entity_poly.pdbx_seq_one_letter_code
_entity_poly.pdbx_strand_id
1 'polypeptide(L)'
;MKNSSPTSLNEKNKENDMKLYGDFEKKDWLNVLKLSEKELPNAFIIHGEWEFQDNINLWKEILSTDIHTPKWNTVIGKFNNRNIGFANVYGSPMASNIVHQFAGSGTDLFIQTGYFGGLSSTIQYGAILIVSAAKMQDGVSHWYLPEQTLVEADKELVEAACRYCEQKGYSYIKGHVVSMGAMLIETLDMVKEWSLAGFLGVDMETATTLAIAHKFNKRAVGLLNLSDLLLHGDTVYSYTKDRELIESETDKAIRDVALYLSSKF
;
A
#
# COMPACT_ATOMS: atom_id res chain seq x y z
N MET A 1 31.02 10.49 60.21
CA MET A 1 30.30 9.36 59.57
C MET A 1 29.46 9.92 58.44
N LYS A 2 29.89 9.79 57.18
CA LYS A 2 29.15 10.22 55.99
C LYS A 2 28.63 8.96 55.29
N ASN A 3 27.34 8.79 55.31
CA ASN A 3 26.66 7.74 54.51
C ASN A 3 26.63 8.19 53.04
N SER A 4 27.38 7.53 52.20
CA SER A 4 27.28 7.61 50.75
C SER A 4 26.24 6.58 50.28
N SER A 5 25.16 7.06 49.69
CA SER A 5 24.10 6.25 49.05
C SER A 5 24.61 5.60 47.76
N PRO A 6 24.30 4.32 47.49
CA PRO A 6 24.61 3.68 46.22
C PRO A 6 23.42 3.80 45.24
N THR A 7 23.34 4.89 44.49
CA THR A 7 22.26 5.13 43.50
C THR A 7 22.78 5.58 42.13
N SER A 8 23.86 4.99 41.60
CA SER A 8 24.33 5.42 40.28
C SER A 8 24.71 4.31 39.29
N LEU A 9 24.59 3.05 39.65
CA LEU A 9 24.96 1.93 38.77
C LEU A 9 23.79 1.28 38.03
N ASN A 10 22.55 1.45 38.55
CA ASN A 10 21.36 0.86 37.91
C ASN A 10 20.69 1.75 36.84
N GLU A 11 20.96 3.05 36.84
CA GLU A 11 20.38 3.95 35.84
C GLU A 11 21.13 3.94 34.50
N LYS A 12 22.46 3.77 34.52
CA LYS A 12 23.30 3.69 33.31
C LYS A 12 23.07 2.42 32.49
N ASN A 13 22.60 1.32 33.08
CA ASN A 13 22.29 0.09 32.36
C ASN A 13 20.88 0.09 31.74
N LYS A 14 19.98 1.00 32.17
CA LYS A 14 18.65 1.14 31.58
C LYS A 14 18.62 2.02 30.32
N GLU A 15 19.57 2.98 30.19
CA GLU A 15 19.67 3.79 28.97
C GLU A 15 20.22 3.01 27.78
N ASN A 16 20.99 1.94 28.00
CA ASN A 16 21.56 1.13 26.91
C ASN A 16 20.58 0.11 26.28
N ASP A 17 19.38 -0.07 26.85
CA ASP A 17 18.37 -1.03 26.35
C ASP A 17 17.14 -0.34 25.75
N MET A 18 17.12 1.00 25.68
CA MET A 18 15.99 1.75 25.14
C MET A 18 16.05 1.79 23.61
N LYS A 19 15.18 1.01 22.97
CA LYS A 19 14.99 1.01 21.51
C LYS A 19 13.83 1.93 21.12
N LEU A 20 14.04 2.76 20.11
CA LEU A 20 12.97 3.46 19.40
C LEU A 20 12.58 2.68 18.12
N TYR A 21 11.50 3.08 17.50
CA TYR A 21 10.92 2.37 16.34
C TYR A 21 11.91 2.08 15.20
N GLY A 22 12.90 2.97 14.98
CA GLY A 22 13.95 2.80 13.98
C GLY A 22 14.98 1.72 14.34
N ASP A 23 15.06 1.34 15.63
CA ASP A 23 15.97 0.32 16.15
C ASP A 23 15.30 -1.05 16.30
N PHE A 24 14.00 -1.14 15.96
CA PHE A 24 13.24 -2.38 16.08
C PHE A 24 13.69 -3.40 15.04
N GLU A 25 14.01 -4.59 15.53
CA GLU A 25 14.31 -5.76 14.72
C GLU A 25 13.03 -6.59 14.46
N LYS A 26 13.12 -7.61 13.61
CA LYS A 26 12.03 -8.54 13.30
C LYS A 26 11.27 -9.03 14.55
N LYS A 27 12.00 -9.43 15.58
CA LYS A 27 11.41 -9.94 16.85
C LYS A 27 10.56 -8.87 17.55
N ASP A 28 11.03 -7.63 17.56
CA ASP A 28 10.33 -6.52 18.21
C ASP A 28 9.00 -6.25 17.48
N TRP A 29 9.01 -6.22 16.14
CA TRP A 29 7.80 -6.05 15.34
C TRP A 29 6.82 -7.21 15.48
N LEU A 30 7.28 -8.46 15.50
CA LEU A 30 6.42 -9.63 15.74
C LEU A 30 5.72 -9.55 17.11
N ASN A 31 6.45 -9.10 18.15
CA ASN A 31 5.87 -8.87 19.47
C ASN A 31 4.80 -7.76 19.47
N VAL A 32 5.07 -6.63 18.78
CA VAL A 32 4.10 -5.53 18.63
C VAL A 32 2.82 -5.99 17.92
N LEU A 33 2.97 -6.79 16.87
CA LEU A 33 1.85 -7.33 16.08
C LEU A 33 1.18 -8.54 16.77
N LYS A 34 1.78 -9.10 17.82
CA LYS A 34 1.35 -10.34 18.50
C LYS A 34 1.23 -11.50 17.53
N LEU A 35 2.19 -11.62 16.62
CA LEU A 35 2.26 -12.68 15.63
C LEU A 35 3.48 -13.56 15.88
N SER A 36 3.33 -14.85 15.63
CA SER A 36 4.46 -15.77 15.46
C SER A 36 4.98 -15.71 14.00
N GLU A 37 6.18 -16.21 13.75
CA GLU A 37 6.72 -16.31 12.39
C GLU A 37 5.85 -17.16 11.45
N LYS A 38 5.13 -18.13 11.98
CA LYS A 38 4.24 -19.01 11.19
C LYS A 38 2.94 -18.33 10.76
N GLU A 39 2.55 -17.28 11.46
CA GLU A 39 1.35 -16.49 11.18
C GLU A 39 1.66 -15.29 10.29
N LEU A 40 2.95 -14.97 10.09
CA LEU A 40 3.36 -13.83 9.27
C LEU A 40 2.87 -14.03 7.83
N PRO A 41 2.22 -13.02 7.22
CA PRO A 41 1.80 -13.09 5.83
C PRO A 41 3.01 -13.10 4.88
N ASN A 42 2.95 -13.97 3.87
CA ASN A 42 3.92 -14.00 2.78
C ASN A 42 3.77 -12.76 1.88
N ALA A 43 2.53 -12.38 1.64
CA ALA A 43 2.15 -11.20 0.88
C ALA A 43 1.16 -10.35 1.67
N PHE A 44 1.23 -9.04 1.47
CA PHE A 44 0.36 -8.08 2.13
C PHE A 44 -0.28 -7.15 1.10
N ILE A 45 -1.61 -7.08 1.10
CA ILE A 45 -2.39 -6.19 0.25
C ILE A 45 -2.79 -4.97 1.08
N ILE A 46 -2.43 -3.79 0.61
CA ILE A 46 -2.76 -2.50 1.22
C ILE A 46 -3.78 -1.82 0.32
N HIS A 47 -4.95 -1.50 0.84
CA HIS A 47 -6.03 -0.89 0.07
C HIS A 47 -6.31 0.54 0.54
N GLY A 48 -6.11 1.49 -0.36
CA GLY A 48 -6.37 2.91 -0.13
C GLY A 48 -7.85 3.23 -0.30
N GLU A 49 -8.60 3.36 0.81
CA GLU A 49 -10.03 3.62 0.83
C GLU A 49 -10.44 4.20 2.19
N TRP A 50 -11.36 5.16 2.21
CA TRP A 50 -11.86 5.72 3.47
C TRP A 50 -12.96 4.85 4.12
N GLU A 51 -13.78 4.16 3.32
CA GLU A 51 -14.81 3.25 3.82
C GLU A 51 -14.24 1.86 4.07
N PHE A 52 -13.75 1.63 5.28
CA PHE A 52 -12.96 0.44 5.58
C PHE A 52 -13.78 -0.80 5.98
N GLN A 53 -14.99 -0.64 6.55
CA GLN A 53 -15.69 -1.76 7.20
C GLN A 53 -16.11 -2.85 6.22
N ASP A 54 -16.61 -2.46 5.05
CA ASP A 54 -17.05 -3.39 4.03
C ASP A 54 -15.87 -4.16 3.44
N ASN A 55 -14.74 -3.47 3.21
CA ASN A 55 -13.51 -4.10 2.78
C ASN A 55 -12.98 -5.11 3.80
N ILE A 56 -12.98 -4.77 5.09
CA ILE A 56 -12.54 -5.70 6.14
C ILE A 56 -13.45 -6.93 6.19
N ASN A 57 -14.77 -6.76 6.08
CA ASN A 57 -15.71 -7.87 6.07
C ASN A 57 -15.50 -8.78 4.85
N LEU A 58 -15.37 -8.19 3.66
CA LEU A 58 -15.10 -8.91 2.43
C LEU A 58 -13.79 -9.73 2.50
N TRP A 59 -12.72 -9.14 3.02
CA TRP A 59 -11.45 -9.85 3.13
C TRP A 59 -11.46 -10.93 4.21
N LYS A 60 -12.29 -10.80 5.26
CA LYS A 60 -12.55 -11.90 6.21
C LYS A 60 -13.23 -13.08 5.53
N GLU A 61 -14.13 -12.84 4.57
CA GLU A 61 -14.78 -13.91 3.80
C GLU A 61 -13.80 -14.58 2.83
N ILE A 62 -12.98 -13.79 2.12
CA ILE A 62 -11.99 -14.29 1.17
C ILE A 62 -10.90 -15.11 1.85
N LEU A 63 -10.41 -14.64 2.99
CA LEU A 63 -9.36 -15.28 3.78
C LEU A 63 -9.94 -16.15 4.91
N SER A 64 -10.92 -16.95 4.64
CA SER A 64 -11.84 -17.59 5.59
C SER A 64 -11.24 -18.57 6.61
N THR A 65 -9.94 -18.85 6.59
CA THR A 65 -9.28 -19.84 7.47
C THR A 65 -8.30 -19.15 8.41
N ASP A 66 -8.39 -19.48 9.72
CA ASP A 66 -7.45 -19.03 10.76
C ASP A 66 -7.23 -17.50 10.75
N ILE A 67 -8.33 -16.74 10.84
CA ILE A 67 -8.27 -15.28 10.72
C ILE A 67 -7.70 -14.63 11.95
N HIS A 68 -6.66 -13.82 11.77
CA HIS A 68 -6.13 -12.87 12.74
C HIS A 68 -6.49 -11.44 12.40
N THR A 69 -6.79 -10.65 13.40
CA THR A 69 -7.04 -9.20 13.28
C THR A 69 -6.11 -8.45 14.23
N PRO A 70 -4.80 -8.34 13.90
CA PRO A 70 -3.82 -7.71 14.80
C PRO A 70 -4.12 -6.24 15.06
N LYS A 71 -4.85 -5.59 14.15
CA LYS A 71 -5.34 -4.21 14.25
C LYS A 71 -6.76 -4.12 13.70
N TRP A 72 -7.46 -3.06 14.07
CA TRP A 72 -8.85 -2.79 13.65
C TRP A 72 -9.05 -2.74 12.12
N ASN A 73 -8.01 -2.32 11.38
CA ASN A 73 -8.01 -2.18 9.93
C ASN A 73 -7.25 -3.30 9.20
N THR A 74 -6.91 -4.39 9.88
CA THR A 74 -6.01 -5.43 9.34
C THR A 74 -6.62 -6.81 9.52
N VAL A 75 -6.55 -7.62 8.48
CA VAL A 75 -6.96 -9.03 8.47
C VAL A 75 -5.80 -9.87 7.96
N ILE A 76 -5.51 -10.99 8.62
CA ILE A 76 -4.55 -12.00 8.15
C ILE A 76 -5.29 -13.33 8.12
N GLY A 77 -5.20 -14.05 7.02
CA GLY A 77 -5.79 -15.36 6.87
C GLY A 77 -5.12 -16.15 5.75
N LYS A 78 -5.73 -17.23 5.30
CA LYS A 78 -5.15 -18.10 4.28
C LYS A 78 -5.89 -18.01 2.95
N PHE A 79 -5.11 -17.96 1.90
CA PHE A 79 -5.57 -18.15 0.52
C PHE A 79 -4.60 -19.09 -0.21
N ASN A 80 -5.10 -20.18 -0.82
CA ASN A 80 -4.28 -21.21 -1.48
C ASN A 80 -3.10 -21.71 -0.61
N ASN A 81 -3.38 -21.98 0.68
CA ASN A 81 -2.39 -22.44 1.68
C ASN A 81 -1.26 -21.45 2.00
N ARG A 82 -1.36 -20.19 1.57
CA ARG A 82 -0.44 -19.11 1.95
C ARG A 82 -1.11 -18.15 2.92
N ASN A 83 -0.34 -17.64 3.86
CA ASN A 83 -0.81 -16.54 4.72
C ASN A 83 -0.78 -15.25 3.91
N ILE A 84 -1.91 -14.57 3.83
CA ILE A 84 -2.05 -13.27 3.17
C ILE A 84 -2.58 -12.27 4.18
N GLY A 85 -1.98 -11.09 4.20
CA GLY A 85 -2.45 -9.95 4.96
C GLY A 85 -3.23 -8.99 4.06
N PHE A 86 -4.22 -8.34 4.64
CA PHE A 86 -4.93 -7.22 4.07
C PHE A 86 -5.04 -6.10 5.11
N ALA A 87 -4.87 -4.87 4.67
CA ALA A 87 -5.23 -3.70 5.47
C ALA A 87 -5.90 -2.64 4.62
N ASN A 88 -6.95 -2.04 5.18
CA ASN A 88 -7.52 -0.82 4.64
C ASN A 88 -6.79 0.38 5.27
N VAL A 89 -6.35 1.31 4.44
CA VAL A 89 -5.62 2.51 4.84
C VAL A 89 -6.22 3.73 4.16
N TYR A 90 -5.94 4.92 4.71
CA TYR A 90 -6.26 6.18 4.06
C TYR A 90 -5.08 7.14 4.22
N GLY A 91 -4.40 7.37 3.11
CA GLY A 91 -3.21 8.21 3.01
C GLY A 91 -1.91 7.56 3.47
N SER A 92 -0.82 8.13 3.03
CA SER A 92 0.57 7.69 3.25
C SER A 92 0.93 7.44 4.72
N PRO A 93 0.51 8.25 5.72
CA PRO A 93 0.85 7.96 7.11
C PRO A 93 0.26 6.64 7.62
N MET A 94 -0.96 6.28 7.20
CA MET A 94 -1.56 5.02 7.61
C MET A 94 -0.94 3.84 6.86
N ALA A 95 -0.69 3.98 5.55
CA ALA A 95 0.04 3.00 4.75
C ALA A 95 1.42 2.71 5.34
N SER A 96 2.17 3.76 5.73
CA SER A 96 3.50 3.62 6.30
C SER A 96 3.52 2.79 7.58
N ASN A 97 2.53 2.98 8.46
CA ASN A 97 2.43 2.19 9.69
C ASN A 97 2.28 0.69 9.43
N ILE A 98 1.48 0.33 8.43
CA ILE A 98 1.25 -1.08 8.08
C ILE A 98 2.47 -1.65 7.37
N VAL A 99 2.90 -1.02 6.27
CA VAL A 99 3.99 -1.55 5.42
C VAL A 99 5.29 -1.67 6.20
N HIS A 100 5.66 -0.67 7.01
CA HIS A 100 6.88 -0.70 7.82
C HIS A 100 6.88 -1.88 8.81
N GLN A 101 5.79 -2.06 9.57
CA GLN A 101 5.73 -3.10 10.59
C GLN A 101 5.80 -4.50 9.96
N PHE A 102 5.08 -4.74 8.88
CA PHE A 102 5.09 -6.04 8.22
C PHE A 102 6.37 -6.30 7.42
N ALA A 103 6.96 -5.28 6.77
CA ALA A 103 8.25 -5.39 6.11
C ALA A 103 9.38 -5.68 7.12
N GLY A 104 9.39 -4.95 8.25
CA GLY A 104 10.32 -5.18 9.37
C GLY A 104 10.13 -6.54 10.05
N SER A 105 8.91 -7.08 10.06
CA SER A 105 8.61 -8.43 10.55
C SER A 105 9.05 -9.54 9.59
N GLY A 106 9.26 -9.23 8.29
CA GLY A 106 9.74 -10.19 7.31
C GLY A 106 8.75 -10.56 6.21
N THR A 107 7.63 -9.88 6.06
CA THR A 107 6.76 -10.00 4.87
C THR A 107 7.53 -9.56 3.62
N ASP A 108 7.45 -10.34 2.53
CA ASP A 108 8.32 -10.16 1.36
C ASP A 108 7.65 -9.44 0.18
N LEU A 109 6.33 -9.46 0.10
CA LEU A 109 5.57 -8.93 -1.01
C LEU A 109 4.50 -7.95 -0.53
N PHE A 110 4.44 -6.76 -1.15
CA PHE A 110 3.42 -5.76 -0.89
C PHE A 110 2.69 -5.38 -2.18
N ILE A 111 1.36 -5.34 -2.12
CA ILE A 111 0.53 -4.95 -3.26
C ILE A 111 -0.34 -3.78 -2.81
N GLN A 112 -0.04 -2.60 -3.33
CA GLN A 112 -0.90 -1.44 -3.13
C GLN A 112 -2.09 -1.56 -4.07
N THR A 113 -3.29 -1.51 -3.53
CA THR A 113 -4.55 -1.36 -4.27
C THR A 113 -5.28 -0.11 -3.79
N GLY A 114 -6.31 0.30 -4.48
CA GLY A 114 -7.08 1.50 -4.16
C GLY A 114 -7.42 2.26 -5.41
N TYR A 115 -7.57 3.57 -5.28
CA TYR A 115 -8.12 4.40 -6.34
C TYR A 115 -7.11 5.46 -6.79
N PHE A 116 -7.31 5.97 -8.00
CA PHE A 116 -6.52 7.08 -8.55
C PHE A 116 -7.38 8.04 -9.35
N GLY A 117 -7.07 9.33 -9.25
CA GLY A 117 -7.56 10.36 -10.15
C GLY A 117 -6.81 10.32 -11.49
N GLY A 118 -7.53 10.22 -12.60
CA GLY A 118 -6.97 10.06 -13.93
C GLY A 118 -6.36 11.35 -14.49
N LEU A 119 -5.11 11.26 -14.95
CA LEU A 119 -4.30 12.35 -15.50
C LEU A 119 -4.09 12.26 -17.03
N SER A 120 -4.74 11.33 -17.72
CA SER A 120 -4.62 11.15 -19.16
C SER A 120 -5.99 11.00 -19.82
N SER A 121 -6.17 11.63 -20.97
CA SER A 121 -7.38 11.51 -21.77
C SER A 121 -7.56 10.12 -22.43
N THR A 122 -6.53 9.28 -22.40
CA THR A 122 -6.58 7.91 -22.96
C THR A 122 -7.08 6.88 -21.95
N ILE A 123 -7.18 7.24 -20.67
CA ILE A 123 -7.66 6.35 -19.60
C ILE A 123 -9.19 6.28 -19.66
N GLN A 124 -9.69 5.08 -19.45
CA GLN A 124 -11.14 4.81 -19.41
C GLN A 124 -11.50 4.08 -18.11
N TYR A 125 -12.71 4.34 -17.61
CA TYR A 125 -13.28 3.56 -16.50
C TYR A 125 -13.29 2.07 -16.86
N GLY A 126 -12.97 1.22 -15.90
CA GLY A 126 -12.85 -0.22 -16.09
C GLY A 126 -11.43 -0.71 -16.42
N ALA A 127 -10.48 0.20 -16.62
CA ALA A 127 -9.08 -0.18 -16.82
C ALA A 127 -8.30 -0.16 -15.49
N ILE A 128 -7.56 -1.23 -15.23
CA ILE A 128 -6.63 -1.32 -14.09
C ILE A 128 -5.36 -0.54 -14.43
N LEU A 129 -4.94 0.39 -13.59
CA LEU A 129 -3.62 1.00 -13.69
C LEU A 129 -2.59 0.13 -12.94
N ILE A 130 -1.72 -0.53 -13.69
CA ILE A 130 -0.56 -1.26 -13.15
C ILE A 130 0.59 -0.27 -13.02
N VAL A 131 0.93 0.08 -11.79
CA VAL A 131 1.92 1.13 -11.50
C VAL A 131 3.33 0.59 -11.67
N SER A 132 4.10 1.22 -12.56
CA SER A 132 5.51 0.90 -12.78
C SER A 132 6.47 1.79 -12.00
N ALA A 133 6.04 3.01 -11.61
CA ALA A 133 6.77 3.89 -10.69
C ALA A 133 5.82 4.94 -10.09
N ALA A 134 6.19 5.50 -8.94
CA ALA A 134 5.43 6.53 -8.26
C ALA A 134 6.32 7.74 -7.91
N LYS A 135 5.86 8.96 -8.25
CA LYS A 135 6.49 10.21 -7.83
C LYS A 135 6.16 10.49 -6.38
N MET A 136 7.18 10.83 -5.60
CA MET A 136 7.12 10.94 -4.14
C MET A 136 6.74 12.37 -3.71
N GLN A 137 5.43 12.67 -3.69
CA GLN A 137 4.87 13.95 -3.21
C GLN A 137 3.91 13.78 -2.03
N ASP A 138 3.88 12.60 -1.43
CA ASP A 138 2.98 12.20 -0.34
C ASP A 138 3.39 12.68 1.07
N GLY A 139 4.60 13.22 1.21
CA GLY A 139 5.13 13.73 2.47
C GLY A 139 5.73 12.66 3.40
N VAL A 140 5.64 11.37 3.07
CA VAL A 140 6.15 10.24 3.88
C VAL A 140 7.27 9.47 3.19
N SER A 141 7.10 9.13 1.92
CA SER A 141 8.04 8.28 1.16
C SER A 141 9.47 8.79 1.15
N HIS A 142 9.70 10.12 1.09
CA HIS A 142 11.03 10.71 1.10
C HIS A 142 11.83 10.47 2.40
N TRP A 143 11.17 10.19 3.53
CA TRP A 143 11.85 9.80 4.76
C TRP A 143 12.50 8.43 4.69
N TYR A 144 11.98 7.56 3.82
CA TYR A 144 12.54 6.23 3.56
C TYR A 144 13.59 6.25 2.47
N LEU A 145 13.44 7.12 1.46
CA LEU A 145 14.33 7.28 0.30
C LEU A 145 14.64 8.77 0.06
N PRO A 146 15.41 9.44 0.92
CA PRO A 146 15.58 10.90 0.90
C PRO A 146 16.24 11.45 -0.37
N GLU A 147 17.04 10.64 -1.06
CA GLU A 147 17.77 11.04 -2.29
C GLU A 147 16.94 10.81 -3.57
N GLN A 148 15.71 10.30 -3.44
CA GLN A 148 14.87 9.95 -4.59
C GLN A 148 13.63 10.85 -4.65
N THR A 149 13.16 11.10 -5.87
CA THR A 149 11.89 11.79 -6.14
C THR A 149 10.88 10.87 -6.83
N LEU A 150 11.34 9.71 -7.30
CA LEU A 150 10.57 8.68 -7.97
C LEU A 150 11.02 7.33 -7.42
N VAL A 151 10.09 6.43 -7.17
CA VAL A 151 10.37 5.04 -6.76
C VAL A 151 9.75 4.06 -7.74
N GLU A 152 10.54 3.09 -8.21
CA GLU A 152 10.09 2.05 -9.14
C GLU A 152 9.39 0.90 -8.40
N ALA A 153 8.37 0.32 -9.03
CA ALA A 153 7.79 -0.96 -8.63
C ALA A 153 8.70 -2.12 -9.06
N ASP A 154 8.49 -3.29 -8.46
CA ASP A 154 9.18 -4.52 -8.88
C ASP A 154 8.78 -4.91 -10.30
N LYS A 155 9.75 -4.95 -11.22
CA LYS A 155 9.54 -5.18 -12.66
C LYS A 155 8.88 -6.52 -12.97
N GLU A 156 9.25 -7.56 -12.23
CA GLU A 156 8.69 -8.90 -12.44
C GLU A 156 7.22 -8.96 -12.00
N LEU A 157 6.85 -8.28 -10.91
CA LEU A 157 5.47 -8.16 -10.46
C LEU A 157 4.62 -7.38 -11.46
N VAL A 158 5.12 -6.25 -11.97
CA VAL A 158 4.46 -5.45 -13.01
C VAL A 158 4.19 -6.29 -14.24
N GLU A 159 5.20 -7.00 -14.76
CA GLU A 159 5.03 -7.86 -15.93
C GLU A 159 4.10 -9.05 -15.67
N ALA A 160 4.14 -9.62 -14.47
CA ALA A 160 3.26 -10.73 -14.10
C ALA A 160 1.80 -10.25 -14.02
N ALA A 161 1.54 -9.06 -13.49
CA ALA A 161 0.23 -8.45 -13.46
C ALA A 161 -0.31 -8.20 -14.89
N CYS A 162 0.52 -7.60 -15.78
CA CYS A 162 0.15 -7.38 -17.19
C CYS A 162 -0.25 -8.69 -17.87
N ARG A 163 0.62 -9.72 -17.79
CA ARG A 163 0.33 -11.04 -18.40
C ARG A 163 -0.94 -11.69 -17.84
N TYR A 164 -1.19 -11.51 -16.55
CA TYR A 164 -2.40 -12.08 -15.95
C TYR A 164 -3.66 -11.34 -16.42
N CYS A 165 -3.61 -10.02 -16.52
CA CYS A 165 -4.70 -9.23 -17.10
C CYS A 165 -4.99 -9.67 -18.55
N GLU A 166 -3.96 -9.88 -19.38
CA GLU A 166 -4.11 -10.37 -20.75
C GLU A 166 -4.78 -11.76 -20.79
N GLN A 167 -4.34 -12.68 -19.91
CA GLN A 167 -4.93 -14.03 -19.84
C GLN A 167 -6.39 -14.04 -19.41
N LYS A 168 -6.79 -13.08 -18.57
CA LYS A 168 -8.15 -12.93 -18.06
C LYS A 168 -9.05 -12.06 -18.94
N GLY A 169 -8.47 -11.32 -19.88
CA GLY A 169 -9.18 -10.33 -20.69
C GLY A 169 -9.54 -9.06 -19.90
N TYR A 170 -8.82 -8.76 -18.83
CA TYR A 170 -9.01 -7.52 -18.07
C TYR A 170 -8.38 -6.36 -18.82
N SER A 171 -9.12 -5.24 -18.90
CA SER A 171 -8.57 -3.99 -19.42
C SER A 171 -7.53 -3.44 -18.44
N TYR A 172 -6.36 -3.07 -18.95
CA TYR A 172 -5.32 -2.45 -18.13
C TYR A 172 -4.48 -1.44 -18.90
N ILE A 173 -3.86 -0.57 -18.16
CA ILE A 173 -2.80 0.33 -18.63
C ILE A 173 -1.60 0.18 -17.68
N LYS A 174 -0.39 0.45 -18.18
CA LYS A 174 0.82 0.46 -17.38
C LYS A 174 1.47 1.84 -17.41
N GLY A 175 1.82 2.39 -16.24
CA GLY A 175 2.47 3.68 -16.20
C GLY A 175 2.81 4.18 -14.81
N HIS A 176 3.15 5.45 -14.76
CA HIS A 176 3.58 6.13 -13.52
C HIS A 176 2.42 6.89 -12.89
N VAL A 177 2.47 6.97 -11.56
CA VAL A 177 1.55 7.80 -10.77
C VAL A 177 2.31 8.89 -9.99
N VAL A 178 1.58 9.89 -9.55
CA VAL A 178 2.01 10.81 -8.49
C VAL A 178 1.31 10.39 -7.22
N SER A 179 2.04 10.16 -6.12
CA SER A 179 1.39 10.03 -4.81
C SER A 179 1.44 11.37 -4.10
N MET A 180 0.25 11.93 -3.81
CA MET A 180 0.04 13.26 -3.22
C MET A 180 -0.78 13.14 -1.93
N GLY A 181 -0.23 13.63 -0.81
CA GLY A 181 -0.87 13.49 0.51
C GLY A 181 -2.01 14.48 0.80
N ALA A 182 -2.32 15.41 -0.11
CA ALA A 182 -3.26 16.50 0.16
C ALA A 182 -4.24 16.72 -1.02
N MET A 183 -5.05 15.71 -1.30
CA MET A 183 -6.00 15.67 -2.43
C MET A 183 -6.85 16.95 -2.56
N LEU A 184 -7.35 17.51 -1.45
CA LEU A 184 -8.28 18.63 -1.50
C LEU A 184 -7.67 19.98 -1.92
N ILE A 185 -6.34 20.07 -2.10
CA ILE A 185 -5.69 21.26 -2.66
C ILE A 185 -5.34 21.10 -4.14
N GLU A 186 -5.65 19.98 -4.75
CA GLU A 186 -5.39 19.74 -6.17
C GLU A 186 -6.13 20.75 -7.05
N THR A 187 -5.38 21.38 -7.95
CA THR A 187 -5.92 22.34 -8.91
C THR A 187 -5.79 21.78 -10.32
N LEU A 188 -6.61 22.30 -11.24
CA LEU A 188 -6.52 21.92 -12.65
C LEU A 188 -5.12 22.20 -13.25
N ASP A 189 -4.41 23.21 -12.76
CA ASP A 189 -3.05 23.51 -13.22
C ASP A 189 -2.04 22.45 -12.74
N MET A 190 -2.15 21.96 -11.49
CA MET A 190 -1.37 20.83 -11.00
C MET A 190 -1.65 19.55 -11.81
N VAL A 191 -2.93 19.27 -12.04
CA VAL A 191 -3.37 18.11 -12.86
C VAL A 191 -2.78 18.18 -14.28
N LYS A 192 -2.80 19.34 -14.92
CA LYS A 192 -2.18 19.55 -16.23
C LYS A 192 -0.66 19.40 -16.20
N GLU A 193 0.00 19.92 -15.17
CA GLU A 193 1.46 19.77 -15.01
C GLU A 193 1.84 18.28 -14.92
N TRP A 194 1.17 17.52 -14.08
CA TRP A 194 1.42 16.08 -13.93
C TRP A 194 1.12 15.30 -15.21
N SER A 195 0.02 15.64 -15.88
CA SER A 195 -0.33 15.05 -17.17
C SER A 195 0.73 15.33 -18.25
N LEU A 196 1.18 16.57 -18.37
CA LEU A 196 2.25 16.95 -19.32
C LEU A 196 3.59 16.29 -19.00
N ALA A 197 3.84 15.99 -17.73
CA ALA A 197 5.01 15.23 -17.28
C ALA A 197 4.89 13.72 -17.56
N GLY A 198 3.75 13.24 -18.09
CA GLY A 198 3.54 11.86 -18.51
C GLY A 198 3.02 10.93 -17.40
N PHE A 199 2.57 11.45 -16.26
CA PHE A 199 1.92 10.65 -15.24
C PHE A 199 0.50 10.31 -15.68
N LEU A 200 0.09 9.07 -15.37
CA LEU A 200 -1.24 8.56 -15.74
C LEU A 200 -2.28 8.74 -14.63
N GLY A 201 -1.84 8.84 -13.39
CA GLY A 201 -2.76 8.98 -12.27
C GLY A 201 -2.14 9.68 -11.07
N VAL A 202 -2.98 10.14 -10.16
CA VAL A 202 -2.61 10.61 -8.83
C VAL A 202 -3.33 9.77 -7.78
N ASP A 203 -2.60 9.34 -6.76
CA ASP A 203 -3.08 8.59 -5.60
C ASP A 203 -2.51 9.15 -4.30
N MET A 204 -2.70 8.48 -3.17
CA MET A 204 -2.24 8.95 -1.88
C MET A 204 -1.23 8.01 -1.18
N GLU A 205 -1.00 6.78 -1.65
CA GLU A 205 -0.30 5.73 -0.89
C GLU A 205 0.83 5.02 -1.64
N THR A 206 0.75 4.91 -2.98
CA THR A 206 1.62 4.00 -3.74
C THR A 206 3.11 4.33 -3.55
N ALA A 207 3.51 5.61 -3.60
CA ALA A 207 4.92 5.95 -3.38
C ALA A 207 5.42 5.52 -2.00
N THR A 208 4.63 5.69 -0.94
CA THR A 208 4.97 5.24 0.42
C THR A 208 5.13 3.72 0.48
N THR A 209 4.19 2.96 -0.09
CA THR A 209 4.26 1.49 -0.11
C THR A 209 5.51 1.00 -0.84
N LEU A 210 5.80 1.55 -2.04
CA LEU A 210 6.98 1.21 -2.82
C LEU A 210 8.28 1.62 -2.12
N ALA A 211 8.34 2.83 -1.54
CA ALA A 211 9.54 3.34 -0.88
C ALA A 211 9.91 2.51 0.36
N ILE A 212 8.92 2.12 1.17
CA ILE A 212 9.18 1.27 2.33
C ILE A 212 9.61 -0.13 1.90
N ALA A 213 8.93 -0.73 0.92
CA ALA A 213 9.32 -2.03 0.38
C ALA A 213 10.79 -1.98 -0.11
N HIS A 214 11.15 -0.95 -0.88
CA HIS A 214 12.53 -0.75 -1.34
C HIS A 214 13.53 -0.62 -0.16
N LYS A 215 13.21 0.17 0.86
CA LYS A 215 14.05 0.37 2.06
C LYS A 215 14.34 -0.93 2.78
N PHE A 216 13.39 -1.85 2.83
CA PHE A 216 13.50 -3.16 3.49
C PHE A 216 13.93 -4.29 2.53
N ASN A 217 14.32 -3.99 1.29
CA ASN A 217 14.65 -4.97 0.24
C ASN A 217 13.49 -5.95 0.00
N LYS A 218 12.27 -5.44 -0.06
CA LYS A 218 11.05 -6.18 -0.33
C LYS A 218 10.49 -5.79 -1.69
N ARG A 219 9.60 -6.61 -2.21
CA ARG A 219 8.98 -6.44 -3.52
C ARG A 219 7.63 -5.74 -3.39
N ALA A 220 7.33 -4.80 -4.29
CA ALA A 220 6.02 -4.15 -4.28
C ALA A 220 5.56 -3.73 -5.68
N VAL A 221 4.22 -3.65 -5.86
CA VAL A 221 3.55 -3.16 -7.06
C VAL A 221 2.25 -2.44 -6.68
N GLY A 222 1.82 -1.48 -7.50
CA GLY A 222 0.52 -0.83 -7.40
C GLY A 222 -0.46 -1.34 -8.46
N LEU A 223 -1.71 -1.56 -8.07
CA LEU A 223 -2.85 -1.96 -8.92
C LEU A 223 -4.01 -1.06 -8.54
N LEU A 224 -4.32 -0.05 -9.35
CA LEU A 224 -5.26 1.00 -8.98
C LEU A 224 -6.48 1.03 -9.90
N ASN A 225 -7.62 1.41 -9.32
CA ASN A 225 -8.89 1.62 -9.99
C ASN A 225 -9.11 3.12 -10.27
N LEU A 226 -9.67 3.46 -11.43
CA LEU A 226 -9.97 4.84 -11.78
C LEU A 226 -11.21 5.33 -11.03
N SER A 227 -11.05 6.31 -10.14
CA SER A 227 -12.16 6.95 -9.42
C SER A 227 -12.81 8.09 -10.21
N ASP A 228 -11.99 8.93 -10.84
CA ASP A 228 -12.42 10.16 -11.50
C ASP A 228 -11.43 10.63 -12.57
N LEU A 229 -11.94 11.29 -13.63
CA LEU A 229 -11.14 11.83 -14.72
C LEU A 229 -10.88 13.32 -14.49
N LEU A 230 -9.83 13.64 -13.72
CA LEU A 230 -9.50 14.99 -13.28
C LEU A 230 -9.32 15.99 -14.43
N LEU A 231 -8.73 15.55 -15.57
CA LEU A 231 -8.58 16.39 -16.78
C LEU A 231 -9.92 16.82 -17.37
N HIS A 232 -11.00 16.10 -17.11
CA HIS A 232 -12.36 16.44 -17.56
C HIS A 232 -13.15 17.22 -16.53
N GLY A 233 -12.54 17.53 -15.37
CA GLY A 233 -13.21 18.20 -14.26
C GLY A 233 -14.09 17.28 -13.42
N ASP A 234 -13.99 15.97 -13.60
CA ASP A 234 -14.60 14.99 -12.71
C ASP A 234 -13.95 15.01 -11.35
N THR A 235 -14.71 14.69 -10.33
CA THR A 235 -14.23 14.53 -8.96
C THR A 235 -14.87 13.29 -8.34
N VAL A 236 -14.32 12.82 -7.22
CA VAL A 236 -14.92 11.74 -6.42
C VAL A 236 -16.36 12.03 -5.96
N TYR A 237 -16.80 13.28 -6.02
CA TYR A 237 -18.19 13.68 -5.71
C TYR A 237 -19.13 13.66 -6.92
N SER A 238 -18.62 13.39 -8.13
CA SER A 238 -19.38 13.37 -9.38
C SER A 238 -19.85 11.96 -9.75
N TYR A 239 -20.19 11.14 -8.78
CA TYR A 239 -20.56 9.72 -8.99
C TYR A 239 -21.87 9.52 -9.72
N THR A 240 -21.90 8.52 -10.63
CA THR A 240 -23.11 7.99 -11.26
C THR A 240 -23.22 6.50 -10.97
N LYS A 241 -24.44 5.96 -11.02
CA LYS A 241 -24.66 4.51 -10.82
C LYS A 241 -23.89 3.63 -11.81
N ASP A 242 -23.73 4.10 -13.04
CA ASP A 242 -22.98 3.36 -14.06
C ASP A 242 -21.48 3.31 -13.72
N ARG A 243 -20.94 4.40 -13.21
CA ARG A 243 -19.53 4.43 -12.72
C ARG A 243 -19.33 3.50 -11.54
N GLU A 244 -20.24 3.53 -10.57
CA GLU A 244 -20.21 2.65 -9.39
C GLU A 244 -20.17 1.16 -9.78
N LEU A 245 -20.97 0.77 -10.79
CA LEU A 245 -20.96 -0.60 -11.31
C LEU A 245 -19.62 -0.95 -11.97
N ILE A 246 -19.10 -0.09 -12.84
CA ILE A 246 -17.82 -0.32 -13.51
C ILE A 246 -16.69 -0.41 -12.49
N GLU A 247 -16.67 0.48 -11.49
CA GLU A 247 -15.68 0.51 -10.43
C GLU A 247 -15.72 -0.79 -9.61
N SER A 248 -16.91 -1.24 -9.21
CA SER A 248 -17.08 -2.50 -8.47
C SER A 248 -16.59 -3.72 -9.24
N GLU A 249 -16.80 -3.78 -10.57
CA GLU A 249 -16.27 -4.87 -11.40
C GLU A 249 -14.75 -4.77 -11.56
N THR A 250 -14.21 -3.55 -11.66
CA THR A 250 -12.75 -3.34 -11.72
C THR A 250 -12.08 -3.72 -10.41
N ASP A 251 -12.69 -3.44 -9.27
CA ASP A 251 -12.19 -3.87 -7.96
C ASP A 251 -12.14 -5.39 -7.82
N LYS A 252 -13.12 -6.10 -8.36
CA LYS A 252 -13.08 -7.58 -8.42
C LYS A 252 -11.90 -8.08 -9.24
N ALA A 253 -11.66 -7.44 -10.40
CA ALA A 253 -10.51 -7.77 -11.25
C ALA A 253 -9.17 -7.46 -10.57
N ILE A 254 -9.03 -6.29 -9.93
CA ILE A 254 -7.84 -5.91 -9.15
C ILE A 254 -7.58 -6.93 -8.02
N ARG A 255 -8.62 -7.31 -7.31
CA ARG A 255 -8.54 -8.31 -6.24
C ARG A 255 -8.07 -9.67 -6.75
N ASP A 256 -8.58 -10.11 -7.91
CA ASP A 256 -8.14 -11.35 -8.57
C ASP A 256 -6.65 -11.29 -8.95
N VAL A 257 -6.19 -10.18 -9.54
CA VAL A 257 -4.76 -9.96 -9.85
C VAL A 257 -3.91 -9.96 -8.58
N ALA A 258 -4.33 -9.27 -7.52
CA ALA A 258 -3.60 -9.20 -6.26
C ALA A 258 -3.48 -10.59 -5.59
N LEU A 259 -4.54 -11.37 -5.57
CA LEU A 259 -4.54 -12.75 -5.05
C LEU A 259 -3.68 -13.69 -5.90
N TYR A 260 -3.69 -13.54 -7.23
CA TYR A 260 -2.80 -14.26 -8.12
C TYR A 260 -1.34 -13.97 -7.81
N LEU A 261 -0.94 -12.70 -7.72
CA LEU A 261 0.42 -12.31 -7.38
C LEU A 261 0.82 -12.85 -6.00
N SER A 262 -0.04 -12.68 -5.00
CA SER A 262 0.18 -13.17 -3.63
C SER A 262 0.36 -14.69 -3.55
N SER A 263 -0.26 -15.43 -4.47
CA SER A 263 -0.17 -16.90 -4.50
C SER A 263 1.04 -17.40 -5.29
N LYS A 264 1.50 -16.61 -6.28
CA LYS A 264 2.58 -17.00 -7.18
C LYS A 264 3.97 -16.69 -6.62
N PHE A 265 4.12 -15.55 -5.97
CA PHE A 265 5.37 -15.05 -5.44
C PHE A 265 5.42 -15.14 -3.92
#